data_1a152d35cc2d9875a9cb7565ab9e4373
#
_entry.id   1a152d35cc2d9875a9cb7565ab9e4373
#
_cell.length_a   1.000
_cell.length_b   1.000
_cell.length_c   1.000
_cell.angle_alpha   90.00
_cell.angle_beta   90.00
_cell.angle_gamma   90.00
#
_symmetry.space_group_name_H-M   'P 1'
#
loop_
_entity.id
_entity.type
_entity.pdbx_description
1 polymer ?
#
loop_
_entity_poly.entity_id
_entity_poly.type
_entity_poly.pdbx_seq_one_letter_code
_entity_poly.pdbx_strand_id
1 'polypeptide(L)'
;MSSPSPVVLLHGFGQNGRCWGRLGESLATLGEVAALDLPGHGAAGAVHADLWTTADLVAEAIDPERPAAVVGYSMGGRIALHTALAHPERVGRLVLISATAGIDDDAEREARRASDNALATHIEAIGVDAFVEEWLALPLFAGLPAHGRYVAERRTNSARGLASSLRLAGTGTQEPLWSRLGELTMPVLVIAGQDDTKFAALAERLAAGIGGHATLAIVGGAGHTVHLEQPQLTADLISAWLA
;
A
#
# COMPACT_ATOMS: atom_id res chain seq x y z
N MET A 1 26.96 4.13 16.90
CA MET A 1 26.05 4.33 15.74
C MET A 1 24.81 3.54 16.06
N SER A 2 23.63 4.16 16.08
CA SER A 2 22.36 3.43 16.23
C SER A 2 22.16 2.52 15.02
N SER A 3 21.72 1.28 15.27
CA SER A 3 21.34 0.36 14.17
C SER A 3 20.27 1.03 13.30
N PRO A 4 20.28 0.83 11.97
CA PRO A 4 19.26 1.38 11.10
C PRO A 4 17.87 0.89 11.54
N SER A 5 16.86 1.75 11.38
CA SER A 5 15.47 1.38 11.68
C SER A 5 15.02 0.21 10.80
N PRO A 6 14.28 -0.77 11.35
CA PRO A 6 13.71 -1.84 10.53
C PRO A 6 12.71 -1.25 9.53
N VAL A 7 12.53 -1.93 8.40
CA VAL A 7 11.58 -1.55 7.36
C VAL A 7 10.46 -2.57 7.28
N VAL A 8 9.21 -2.11 7.28
CA VAL A 8 8.02 -2.95 7.09
C VAL A 8 7.36 -2.56 5.77
N LEU A 9 7.15 -3.55 4.90
CA LEU A 9 6.59 -3.38 3.56
C LEU A 9 5.16 -3.93 3.50
N LEU A 10 4.20 -3.09 3.07
CA LEU A 10 2.77 -3.38 2.98
C LEU A 10 2.30 -3.30 1.52
N HIS A 11 2.04 -4.43 0.91
CA HIS A 11 1.74 -4.59 -0.52
C HIS A 11 0.35 -4.05 -0.94
N GLY A 12 0.12 -3.91 -2.25
CA GLY A 12 -1.17 -3.55 -2.83
C GLY A 12 -2.13 -4.76 -2.96
N PHE A 13 -3.41 -4.47 -3.24
CA PHE A 13 -4.44 -5.50 -3.44
C PHE A 13 -4.05 -6.49 -4.55
N GLY A 14 -4.32 -7.76 -4.30
CA GLY A 14 -3.99 -8.88 -5.21
C GLY A 14 -2.50 -9.21 -5.30
N GLN A 15 -1.63 -8.55 -4.53
CA GLN A 15 -0.22 -8.89 -4.34
C GLN A 15 -0.02 -9.72 -3.06
N ASN A 16 1.24 -9.93 -2.66
CA ASN A 16 1.67 -10.46 -1.36
C ASN A 16 3.07 -9.93 -1.04
N GLY A 17 3.65 -10.31 0.10
CA GLY A 17 4.97 -9.85 0.54
C GLY A 17 6.13 -10.15 -0.41
N ARG A 18 5.95 -11.02 -1.41
CA ARG A 18 6.98 -11.35 -2.42
C ARG A 18 6.97 -10.44 -3.65
N CYS A 19 6.02 -9.50 -3.74
CA CYS A 19 5.83 -8.65 -4.92
C CYS A 19 6.63 -7.33 -4.87
N TRP A 20 7.61 -7.17 -3.99
CA TRP A 20 8.37 -5.93 -3.83
C TRP A 20 9.59 -5.81 -4.74
N GLY A 21 10.08 -6.94 -5.31
CA GLY A 21 11.18 -6.98 -6.26
C GLY A 21 12.39 -6.18 -5.83
N ARG A 22 12.93 -5.40 -6.77
CA ARG A 22 14.15 -4.63 -6.58
C ARG A 22 14.08 -3.64 -5.41
N LEU A 23 12.90 -3.07 -5.13
CA LEU A 23 12.75 -2.18 -3.98
C LEU A 23 13.02 -2.93 -2.67
N GLY A 24 12.41 -4.10 -2.47
CA GLY A 24 12.66 -4.92 -1.29
C GLY A 24 14.13 -5.34 -1.15
N GLU A 25 14.76 -5.74 -2.26
CA GLU A 25 16.20 -6.10 -2.31
C GLU A 25 17.08 -4.90 -1.93
N SER A 26 16.82 -3.71 -2.48
CA SER A 26 17.59 -2.51 -2.18
C SER A 26 17.45 -2.09 -0.71
N LEU A 27 16.23 -2.11 -0.17
CA LEU A 27 16.00 -1.76 1.23
C LEU A 27 16.65 -2.77 2.19
N ALA A 28 16.71 -4.05 1.82
CA ALA A 28 17.41 -5.08 2.60
C ALA A 28 18.93 -4.81 2.72
N THR A 29 19.52 -4.02 1.85
CA THR A 29 20.94 -3.60 1.99
C THR A 29 21.14 -2.55 3.08
N LEU A 30 20.06 -1.84 3.47
CA LEU A 30 20.10 -0.82 4.53
C LEU A 30 19.90 -1.41 5.92
N GLY A 31 19.20 -2.55 6.04
CA GLY A 31 18.92 -3.17 7.32
C GLY A 31 17.86 -4.28 7.23
N GLU A 32 17.21 -4.53 8.37
CA GLU A 32 16.16 -5.53 8.49
C GLU A 32 14.91 -5.11 7.70
N VAL A 33 14.37 -6.00 6.85
CA VAL A 33 13.16 -5.77 6.07
C VAL A 33 12.17 -6.91 6.32
N ALA A 34 10.95 -6.56 6.74
CA ALA A 34 9.82 -7.46 6.87
C ALA A 34 8.76 -7.11 5.82
N ALA A 35 8.54 -7.96 4.83
CA ALA A 35 7.45 -7.81 3.86
C ALA A 35 6.27 -8.66 4.33
N LEU A 36 5.22 -8.00 4.84
CA LEU A 36 4.07 -8.68 5.44
C LEU A 36 3.07 -9.11 4.36
N ASP A 37 2.50 -10.31 4.53
CA ASP A 37 1.27 -10.69 3.84
C ASP A 37 0.08 -10.09 4.61
N LEU A 38 -0.66 -9.20 3.96
CA LEU A 38 -1.80 -8.50 4.56
C LEU A 38 -3.04 -9.41 4.62
N PRO A 39 -3.99 -9.19 5.55
CA PRO A 39 -5.23 -9.96 5.64
C PRO A 39 -5.90 -10.20 4.28
N GLY A 40 -6.29 -11.44 4.03
CA GLY A 40 -6.85 -11.89 2.76
C GLY A 40 -5.83 -12.22 1.67
N HIS A 41 -4.51 -12.08 1.93
CA HIS A 41 -3.46 -12.28 0.93
C HIS A 41 -2.37 -13.24 1.43
N GLY A 42 -1.72 -13.98 0.51
CA GLY A 42 -0.60 -14.86 0.78
C GLY A 42 -0.82 -15.80 1.95
N ALA A 43 0.12 -15.85 2.88
CA ALA A 43 0.04 -16.66 4.09
C ALA A 43 -1.05 -16.18 5.07
N ALA A 44 -1.44 -14.89 4.99
CA ALA A 44 -2.55 -14.31 5.77
C ALA A 44 -3.92 -14.43 5.05
N GLY A 45 -4.02 -15.28 4.02
CA GLY A 45 -5.23 -15.44 3.19
C GLY A 45 -6.50 -15.83 3.97
N ALA A 46 -6.38 -16.47 5.14
CA ALA A 46 -7.49 -16.84 6.03
C ALA A 46 -7.79 -15.79 7.11
N VAL A 47 -6.97 -14.74 7.22
CA VAL A 47 -7.19 -13.63 8.17
C VAL A 47 -8.19 -12.65 7.55
N HIS A 48 -9.24 -12.30 8.28
CA HIS A 48 -10.30 -11.38 7.87
C HIS A 48 -10.28 -10.16 8.81
N ALA A 49 -9.90 -9.00 8.32
CA ALA A 49 -9.77 -7.79 9.11
C ALA A 49 -10.14 -6.54 8.30
N ASP A 50 -10.70 -5.55 8.96
CA ASP A 50 -10.86 -4.21 8.43
C ASP A 50 -9.54 -3.41 8.48
N LEU A 51 -9.57 -2.15 8.05
CA LEU A 51 -8.36 -1.32 7.98
C LEU A 51 -7.76 -1.03 9.37
N TRP A 52 -8.58 -0.79 10.39
CA TRP A 52 -8.09 -0.50 11.75
C TRP A 52 -7.54 -1.76 12.42
N THR A 53 -8.26 -2.87 12.36
CA THR A 53 -7.77 -4.18 12.84
C THR A 53 -6.48 -4.60 12.11
N THR A 54 -6.39 -4.31 10.80
CA THR A 54 -5.15 -4.57 10.06
C THR A 54 -4.01 -3.66 10.51
N ALA A 55 -4.29 -2.40 10.86
CA ALA A 55 -3.29 -1.50 11.43
C ALA A 55 -2.74 -2.00 12.78
N ASP A 56 -3.61 -2.56 13.63
CA ASP A 56 -3.20 -3.20 14.89
C ASP A 56 -2.28 -4.39 14.63
N LEU A 57 -2.62 -5.27 13.68
CA LEU A 57 -1.79 -6.42 13.30
C LEU A 57 -0.41 -5.99 12.74
N VAL A 58 -0.36 -4.90 11.97
CA VAL A 58 0.91 -4.34 11.49
C VAL A 58 1.73 -3.80 12.64
N ALA A 59 1.11 -3.08 13.58
CA ALA A 59 1.79 -2.53 14.76
C ALA A 59 2.34 -3.64 15.68
N GLU A 60 1.62 -4.75 15.83
CA GLU A 60 2.07 -5.94 16.58
C GLU A 60 3.32 -6.58 15.96
N ALA A 61 3.48 -6.50 14.63
CA ALA A 61 4.66 -7.01 13.92
C ALA A 61 5.91 -6.10 14.06
N ILE A 62 5.76 -4.91 14.66
CA ILE A 62 6.85 -3.96 14.88
C ILE A 62 7.30 -4.00 16.35
N ASP A 63 8.61 -4.17 16.57
CA ASP A 63 9.20 -4.13 17.91
C ASP A 63 8.87 -2.78 18.60
N PRO A 64 8.26 -2.79 19.79
CA PRO A 64 7.92 -1.57 20.52
C PRO A 64 9.11 -0.68 20.85
N GLU A 65 10.29 -1.27 21.02
CA GLU A 65 11.53 -0.56 21.36
C GLU A 65 12.26 -0.02 20.10
N ARG A 66 11.80 -0.41 18.88
CA ARG A 66 12.45 -0.08 17.61
C ARG A 66 11.41 0.33 16.56
N PRO A 67 10.91 1.59 16.59
CA PRO A 67 9.97 2.06 15.59
C PRO A 67 10.48 1.84 14.16
N ALA A 68 9.61 1.35 13.27
CA ALA A 68 9.97 0.98 11.91
C ALA A 68 9.74 2.12 10.91
N ALA A 69 10.43 2.06 9.77
CA ALA A 69 10.00 2.72 8.57
C ALA A 69 8.92 1.87 7.89
N VAL A 70 7.68 2.36 7.84
CA VAL A 70 6.57 1.65 7.22
C VAL A 70 6.37 2.15 5.79
N VAL A 71 6.50 1.26 4.82
CA VAL A 71 6.38 1.54 3.38
C VAL A 71 5.14 0.84 2.85
N GLY A 72 4.14 1.59 2.43
CA GLY A 72 2.88 1.03 1.93
C GLY A 72 2.58 1.45 0.49
N TYR A 73 2.19 0.47 -0.34
CA TYR A 73 1.75 0.70 -1.71
C TYR A 73 0.24 0.51 -1.83
N SER A 74 -0.46 1.51 -2.41
CA SER A 74 -1.89 1.45 -2.74
C SER A 74 -2.75 1.03 -1.53
N MET A 75 -3.32 -0.16 -1.48
CA MET A 75 -4.00 -0.73 -0.30
C MET A 75 -3.09 -0.72 0.93
N GLY A 76 -1.85 -1.20 0.79
CA GLY A 76 -0.85 -1.18 1.86
C GLY A 76 -0.51 0.24 2.33
N GLY A 77 -0.57 1.24 1.43
CA GLY A 77 -0.41 2.65 1.79
C GLY A 77 -1.57 3.18 2.64
N ARG A 78 -2.81 2.75 2.36
CA ARG A 78 -3.96 3.07 3.21
C ARG A 78 -3.81 2.44 4.60
N ILE A 79 -3.39 1.18 4.66
CA ILE A 79 -3.13 0.48 5.93
C ILE A 79 -1.98 1.16 6.69
N ALA A 80 -0.87 1.51 6.00
CA ALA A 80 0.24 2.25 6.61
C ALA A 80 -0.20 3.58 7.24
N LEU A 81 -1.11 4.30 6.57
CA LEU A 81 -1.70 5.53 7.10
C LEU A 81 -2.53 5.28 8.37
N HIS A 82 -3.37 4.21 8.38
CA HIS A 82 -4.12 3.82 9.57
C HIS A 82 -3.18 3.41 10.71
N THR A 83 -2.12 2.63 10.40
CA THR A 83 -1.10 2.24 11.40
C THR A 83 -0.42 3.46 12.02
N ALA A 84 -0.02 4.43 11.20
CA ALA A 84 0.65 5.65 11.68
C ALA A 84 -0.27 6.54 12.54
N LEU A 85 -1.58 6.53 12.27
CA LEU A 85 -2.58 7.29 13.06
C LEU A 85 -2.99 6.56 14.35
N ALA A 86 -3.03 5.23 14.34
CA ALA A 86 -3.42 4.44 15.52
C ALA A 86 -2.24 4.18 16.46
N HIS A 87 -1.04 3.99 15.92
CA HIS A 87 0.17 3.58 16.61
C HIS A 87 1.38 4.45 16.22
N PRO A 88 1.33 5.78 16.41
CA PRO A 88 2.41 6.67 16.00
C PRO A 88 3.76 6.32 16.63
N GLU A 89 3.78 5.70 17.81
CA GLU A 89 4.98 5.25 18.51
C GLU A 89 5.67 4.06 17.83
N ARG A 90 4.96 3.34 16.95
CA ARG A 90 5.51 2.21 16.16
C ARG A 90 6.11 2.65 14.84
N VAL A 91 5.74 3.83 14.34
CA VAL A 91 6.10 4.33 13.02
C VAL A 91 7.11 5.46 13.13
N GLY A 92 8.38 5.14 12.93
CA GLY A 92 9.45 6.15 12.95
C GLY A 92 9.51 7.00 11.67
N ARG A 93 9.15 6.41 10.52
CA ARG A 93 9.05 7.05 9.22
C ARG A 93 7.93 6.39 8.40
N LEU A 94 7.22 7.14 7.56
CA LEU A 94 6.11 6.63 6.75
C LEU A 94 6.36 6.90 5.27
N VAL A 95 6.22 5.89 4.41
CA VAL A 95 6.28 6.03 2.95
C VAL A 95 4.96 5.57 2.34
N LEU A 96 4.29 6.47 1.64
CA LEU A 96 3.00 6.23 0.98
C LEU A 96 3.19 6.25 -0.54
N ILE A 97 3.08 5.09 -1.19
CA ILE A 97 3.21 4.96 -2.65
C ILE A 97 1.82 4.78 -3.25
N SER A 98 1.38 5.71 -4.11
CA SER A 98 0.09 5.67 -4.81
C SER A 98 -1.09 5.40 -3.86
N ALA A 99 -1.13 6.09 -2.73
CA ALA A 99 -2.11 5.91 -1.66
C ALA A 99 -3.16 7.03 -1.64
N THR A 100 -4.18 6.86 -0.81
CA THR A 100 -5.23 7.88 -0.56
C THR A 100 -5.64 7.86 0.92
N ALA A 101 -6.08 9.00 1.41
CA ALA A 101 -6.73 9.12 2.72
C ALA A 101 -8.25 8.80 2.68
N GLY A 102 -8.75 8.24 1.60
CA GLY A 102 -10.16 7.84 1.44
C GLY A 102 -10.95 8.72 0.47
N ILE A 103 -12.24 8.46 0.36
CA ILE A 103 -13.21 9.18 -0.47
C ILE A 103 -14.08 10.03 0.43
N ASP A 104 -14.06 11.37 0.26
CA ASP A 104 -14.82 12.30 1.10
C ASP A 104 -16.31 12.26 0.81
N ASP A 105 -16.68 12.24 -0.45
CA ASP A 105 -18.09 12.23 -0.86
C ASP A 105 -18.76 10.91 -0.49
N ASP A 106 -19.84 10.98 0.28
CA ASP A 106 -20.55 9.81 0.79
C ASP A 106 -21.17 8.97 -0.33
N ALA A 107 -21.68 9.61 -1.39
CA ALA A 107 -22.29 8.90 -2.52
C ALA A 107 -21.22 8.21 -3.38
N GLU A 108 -20.08 8.86 -3.62
CA GLU A 108 -18.94 8.23 -4.31
C GLU A 108 -18.37 7.08 -3.49
N ARG A 109 -18.29 7.22 -2.16
CA ARG A 109 -17.80 6.17 -1.25
C ARG A 109 -18.73 4.97 -1.27
N GLU A 110 -20.06 5.19 -1.22
CA GLU A 110 -21.06 4.12 -1.32
C GLU A 110 -21.01 3.43 -2.68
N ALA A 111 -20.95 4.19 -3.78
CA ALA A 111 -20.79 3.63 -5.12
C ALA A 111 -19.51 2.78 -5.24
N ARG A 112 -18.41 3.25 -4.64
CA ARG A 112 -17.17 2.48 -4.59
C ARG A 112 -17.32 1.22 -3.74
N ARG A 113 -18.00 1.26 -2.61
CA ARG A 113 -18.28 0.07 -1.78
C ARG A 113 -19.11 -0.96 -2.53
N ALA A 114 -20.13 -0.51 -3.26
CA ALA A 114 -20.92 -1.39 -4.12
C ALA A 114 -20.07 -2.05 -5.22
N SER A 115 -19.15 -1.29 -5.84
CA SER A 115 -18.21 -1.80 -6.84
C SER A 115 -17.21 -2.80 -6.25
N ASP A 116 -16.65 -2.52 -5.06
CA ASP A 116 -15.74 -3.42 -4.35
C ASP A 116 -16.46 -4.74 -3.99
N ASN A 117 -17.73 -4.70 -3.57
CA ASN A 117 -18.55 -5.88 -3.28
C ASN A 117 -18.86 -6.69 -4.55
N ALA A 118 -19.18 -6.02 -5.67
CA ALA A 118 -19.41 -6.69 -6.95
C ALA A 118 -18.15 -7.41 -7.45
N LEU A 119 -17.00 -6.74 -7.35
CA LEU A 119 -15.70 -7.34 -7.69
C LEU A 119 -15.38 -8.54 -6.78
N ALA A 120 -15.64 -8.44 -5.48
CA ALA A 120 -15.46 -9.54 -4.54
C ALA A 120 -16.30 -10.78 -4.94
N THR A 121 -17.56 -10.57 -5.31
CA THR A 121 -18.44 -11.64 -5.78
C THR A 121 -17.96 -12.23 -7.11
N HIS A 122 -17.47 -11.38 -8.01
CA HIS A 122 -16.90 -11.81 -9.29
C HIS A 122 -15.64 -12.69 -9.07
N ILE A 123 -14.72 -12.28 -8.20
CA ILE A 123 -13.54 -13.07 -7.85
C ILE A 123 -13.92 -14.46 -7.31
N GLU A 124 -14.91 -14.53 -6.43
CA GLU A 124 -15.39 -15.81 -5.88
C GLU A 124 -15.99 -16.72 -6.98
N ALA A 125 -16.63 -16.13 -7.99
CA ALA A 125 -17.23 -16.87 -9.09
C ALA A 125 -16.22 -17.40 -10.11
N ILE A 126 -15.19 -16.61 -10.47
CA ILE A 126 -14.24 -16.97 -11.54
C ILE A 126 -12.95 -17.64 -11.02
N GLY A 127 -12.66 -17.47 -9.71
CA GLY A 127 -11.43 -17.96 -9.10
C GLY A 127 -10.22 -17.03 -9.32
N VAL A 128 -9.14 -17.31 -8.58
CA VAL A 128 -7.97 -16.42 -8.53
C VAL A 128 -7.20 -16.36 -9.84
N ASP A 129 -7.10 -17.47 -10.59
CA ASP A 129 -6.31 -17.53 -11.82
C ASP A 129 -6.89 -16.62 -12.91
N ALA A 130 -8.19 -16.74 -13.16
CA ALA A 130 -8.89 -15.89 -14.12
C ALA A 130 -8.91 -14.43 -13.65
N PHE A 131 -9.15 -14.21 -12.36
CA PHE A 131 -9.11 -12.86 -11.80
C PHE A 131 -7.75 -12.18 -12.01
N VAL A 132 -6.63 -12.85 -11.78
CA VAL A 132 -5.30 -12.25 -11.96
C VAL A 132 -5.06 -11.81 -13.41
N GLU A 133 -5.55 -12.58 -14.38
CA GLU A 133 -5.47 -12.22 -15.80
C GLU A 133 -6.30 -10.98 -16.11
N GLU A 134 -7.57 -10.94 -15.67
CA GLU A 134 -8.44 -9.78 -15.84
C GLU A 134 -7.90 -8.54 -15.14
N TRP A 135 -7.42 -8.70 -13.90
CA TRP A 135 -6.89 -7.62 -13.08
C TRP A 135 -5.68 -6.94 -13.72
N LEU A 136 -4.72 -7.75 -14.19
CA LEU A 136 -3.50 -7.25 -14.84
C LEU A 136 -3.71 -6.72 -16.26
N ALA A 137 -4.90 -6.93 -16.85
CA ALA A 137 -5.30 -6.34 -18.12
C ALA A 137 -5.91 -4.94 -17.97
N LEU A 138 -6.19 -4.49 -16.74
CA LEU A 138 -6.75 -3.16 -16.50
C LEU A 138 -5.80 -2.05 -16.95
N PRO A 139 -6.31 -0.91 -17.46
CA PRO A 139 -5.50 0.25 -17.83
C PRO A 139 -4.55 0.74 -16.73
N LEU A 140 -4.93 0.54 -15.47
CA LEU A 140 -4.12 0.87 -14.29
C LEU A 140 -2.73 0.21 -14.30
N PHE A 141 -2.58 -0.92 -15.01
CA PHE A 141 -1.34 -1.71 -15.10
C PHE A 141 -0.70 -1.67 -16.50
N ALA A 142 -1.14 -0.74 -17.36
CA ALA A 142 -0.65 -0.66 -18.74
C ALA A 142 0.88 -0.44 -18.83
N GLY A 143 1.44 0.34 -17.88
CA GLY A 143 2.88 0.61 -17.77
C GLY A 143 3.69 -0.51 -17.11
N LEU A 144 3.02 -1.51 -16.51
CA LEU A 144 3.69 -2.53 -15.72
C LEU A 144 4.46 -3.53 -16.60
N PRO A 145 5.80 -3.61 -16.49
CA PRO A 145 6.60 -4.54 -17.29
C PRO A 145 6.31 -6.00 -16.91
N ALA A 146 6.58 -6.93 -17.85
CA ALA A 146 6.25 -8.33 -17.66
C ALA A 146 6.84 -8.94 -16.35
N HIS A 147 8.08 -8.59 -16.02
CA HIS A 147 8.73 -9.06 -14.78
C HIS A 147 8.12 -8.46 -13.51
N GLY A 148 7.48 -7.29 -13.58
CA GLY A 148 6.77 -6.65 -12.45
C GLY A 148 5.35 -7.16 -12.22
N ARG A 149 4.83 -8.04 -13.09
CA ARG A 149 3.46 -8.56 -12.98
C ARG A 149 3.28 -9.54 -11.84
N TYR A 150 4.32 -10.28 -11.43
CA TYR A 150 4.28 -11.23 -10.31
C TYR A 150 3.08 -12.19 -10.38
N VAL A 151 2.80 -12.75 -11.58
CA VAL A 151 1.62 -13.58 -11.83
C VAL A 151 1.60 -14.81 -10.93
N ALA A 152 2.74 -15.48 -10.77
CA ALA A 152 2.85 -16.68 -9.94
C ALA A 152 2.58 -16.37 -8.46
N GLU A 153 3.14 -15.28 -7.94
CA GLU A 153 2.95 -14.83 -6.56
C GLU A 153 1.49 -14.41 -6.30
N ARG A 154 0.87 -13.68 -7.24
CA ARG A 154 -0.54 -13.27 -7.14
C ARG A 154 -1.48 -14.47 -7.12
N ARG A 155 -1.19 -15.52 -7.88
CA ARG A 155 -1.96 -16.77 -7.94
C ARG A 155 -1.86 -17.62 -6.66
N THR A 156 -0.94 -17.32 -5.74
CA THR A 156 -0.92 -17.97 -4.42
C THR A 156 -2.00 -17.43 -3.47
N ASN A 157 -2.68 -16.34 -3.81
CA ASN A 157 -3.83 -15.86 -3.08
C ASN A 157 -5.04 -16.80 -3.23
N SER A 158 -6.02 -16.66 -2.39
CA SER A 158 -7.31 -17.36 -2.53
C SER A 158 -8.42 -16.39 -2.95
N ALA A 159 -9.35 -16.85 -3.75
CA ALA A 159 -10.51 -16.05 -4.16
C ALA A 159 -11.29 -15.53 -2.94
N ARG A 160 -11.50 -16.38 -1.92
CA ARG A 160 -12.18 -16.01 -0.68
C ARG A 160 -11.41 -14.93 0.11
N GLY A 161 -10.09 -15.05 0.19
CA GLY A 161 -9.25 -14.07 0.90
C GLY A 161 -9.30 -12.70 0.21
N LEU A 162 -9.11 -12.66 -1.12
CA LEU A 162 -9.20 -11.42 -1.89
C LEU A 162 -10.59 -10.77 -1.79
N ALA A 163 -11.66 -11.57 -1.89
CA ALA A 163 -13.03 -11.09 -1.73
C ALA A 163 -13.28 -10.51 -0.34
N SER A 164 -12.79 -11.17 0.70
CA SER A 164 -12.86 -10.68 2.08
C SER A 164 -12.13 -9.34 2.23
N SER A 165 -10.91 -9.23 1.69
CA SER A 165 -10.13 -7.99 1.74
C SER A 165 -10.86 -6.81 1.08
N LEU A 166 -11.52 -7.02 -0.08
CA LEU A 166 -12.34 -5.99 -0.72
C LEU A 166 -13.52 -5.55 0.14
N ARG A 167 -14.22 -6.51 0.76
CA ARG A 167 -15.41 -6.22 1.57
C ARG A 167 -15.09 -5.51 2.88
N LEU A 168 -13.93 -5.83 3.50
CA LEU A 168 -13.56 -5.31 4.82
C LEU A 168 -12.59 -4.12 4.76
N ALA A 169 -11.68 -4.13 3.80
CA ALA A 169 -10.62 -3.13 3.66
C ALA A 169 -10.59 -2.45 2.27
N GLY A 170 -11.68 -2.54 1.50
CA GLY A 170 -11.84 -1.83 0.23
C GLY A 170 -11.81 -0.31 0.41
N THR A 171 -11.57 0.43 -0.68
CA THR A 171 -11.53 1.91 -0.59
C THR A 171 -12.91 2.49 -0.25
N GLY A 172 -13.99 1.77 -0.61
CA GLY A 172 -15.36 2.18 -0.29
C GLY A 172 -15.76 1.97 1.17
N THR A 173 -15.02 1.15 1.94
CA THR A 173 -15.24 0.97 3.38
C THR A 173 -14.38 1.89 4.24
N GLN A 174 -13.37 2.52 3.65
CA GLN A 174 -12.47 3.42 4.36
C GLN A 174 -13.19 4.71 4.76
N GLU A 175 -13.18 5.03 6.05
CA GLU A 175 -13.52 6.37 6.51
C GLU A 175 -12.50 7.38 6.01
N PRO A 176 -12.92 8.59 5.58
CA PRO A 176 -11.98 9.62 5.14
C PRO A 176 -11.07 10.08 6.27
N LEU A 177 -9.76 10.05 6.05
CA LEU A 177 -8.75 10.45 7.03
C LEU A 177 -8.14 11.83 6.74
N TRP A 178 -8.69 12.57 5.77
CA TRP A 178 -8.13 13.86 5.34
C TRP A 178 -8.01 14.87 6.47
N SER A 179 -8.98 14.93 7.37
CA SER A 179 -8.98 15.83 8.54
C SER A 179 -7.99 15.41 9.63
N ARG A 180 -7.51 14.17 9.58
CA ARG A 180 -6.60 13.59 10.56
C ARG A 180 -5.13 13.62 10.13
N LEU A 181 -4.84 14.01 8.88
CA LEU A 181 -3.47 14.00 8.35
C LEU A 181 -2.49 14.87 9.15
N GLY A 182 -2.98 15.95 9.74
CA GLY A 182 -2.18 16.81 10.64
C GLY A 182 -1.81 16.17 12.00
N GLU A 183 -2.35 15.00 12.33
CA GLU A 183 -1.99 14.24 13.54
C GLU A 183 -0.66 13.47 13.35
N LEU A 184 -0.20 13.30 12.10
CA LEU A 184 1.05 12.60 11.78
C LEU A 184 2.26 13.43 12.24
N THR A 185 3.05 12.88 13.17
CA THR A 185 4.20 13.55 13.77
C THR A 185 5.55 13.07 13.24
N MET A 186 5.57 11.91 12.57
CA MET A 186 6.75 11.34 11.95
C MET A 186 7.00 11.94 10.55
N PRO A 187 8.23 11.90 10.02
CA PRO A 187 8.48 12.23 8.62
C PRO A 187 7.69 11.31 7.67
N VAL A 188 7.08 11.90 6.63
CA VAL A 188 6.28 11.17 5.62
C VAL A 188 6.80 11.46 4.23
N LEU A 189 7.08 10.40 3.46
CA LEU A 189 7.37 10.49 2.04
C LEU A 189 6.13 10.03 1.25
N VAL A 190 5.58 10.93 0.43
CA VAL A 190 4.43 10.63 -0.44
C VAL A 190 4.93 10.52 -1.87
N ILE A 191 4.68 9.37 -2.51
CA ILE A 191 5.14 9.05 -3.85
C ILE A 191 3.95 8.74 -4.75
N ALA A 192 3.94 9.28 -5.97
CA ALA A 192 3.01 8.89 -7.03
C ALA A 192 3.71 8.90 -8.39
N GLY A 193 3.20 8.12 -9.34
CA GLY A 193 3.64 8.18 -10.73
C GLY A 193 2.98 9.33 -11.47
N GLN A 194 3.74 10.00 -12.34
CA GLN A 194 3.27 11.14 -13.13
C GLN A 194 2.13 10.76 -14.08
N ASP A 195 2.18 9.53 -14.62
CA ASP A 195 1.22 9.03 -15.60
C ASP A 195 -0.10 8.57 -14.95
N ASP A 196 -0.13 8.38 -13.63
CA ASP A 196 -1.36 8.22 -12.84
C ASP A 196 -1.83 9.58 -12.30
N THR A 197 -2.44 10.39 -13.15
CA THR A 197 -2.85 11.77 -12.82
C THR A 197 -3.77 11.85 -11.61
N LYS A 198 -4.62 10.83 -11.41
CA LYS A 198 -5.50 10.75 -10.23
C LYS A 198 -4.69 10.63 -8.94
N PHE A 199 -3.76 9.68 -8.88
CA PHE A 199 -2.96 9.47 -7.66
C PHE A 199 -1.86 10.50 -7.49
N ALA A 200 -1.38 11.16 -8.56
CA ALA A 200 -0.53 12.34 -8.46
C ALA A 200 -1.25 13.49 -7.73
N ALA A 201 -2.49 13.82 -8.12
CA ALA A 201 -3.29 14.82 -7.43
C ALA A 201 -3.63 14.43 -5.97
N LEU A 202 -3.90 13.15 -5.71
CA LEU A 202 -4.11 12.65 -4.35
C LEU A 202 -2.83 12.73 -3.50
N ALA A 203 -1.66 12.50 -4.08
CA ALA A 203 -0.37 12.63 -3.40
C ALA A 203 -0.07 14.09 -3.02
N GLU A 204 -0.34 15.04 -3.91
CA GLU A 204 -0.26 16.48 -3.62
C GLU A 204 -1.20 16.86 -2.46
N ARG A 205 -2.44 16.37 -2.49
CA ARG A 205 -3.42 16.60 -1.42
C ARG A 205 -2.99 15.97 -0.08
N LEU A 206 -2.43 14.74 -0.10
CA LEU A 206 -1.88 14.10 1.09
C LEU A 206 -0.75 14.93 1.68
N ALA A 207 0.23 15.32 0.87
CA ALA A 207 1.37 16.12 1.31
C ALA A 207 0.92 17.48 1.89
N ALA A 208 -0.05 18.13 1.27
CA ALA A 208 -0.62 19.38 1.77
C ALA A 208 -1.33 19.22 3.13
N GLY A 209 -2.10 18.13 3.30
CA GLY A 209 -2.81 17.83 4.54
C GLY A 209 -1.89 17.43 5.70
N ILE A 210 -0.78 16.73 5.40
CA ILE A 210 0.26 16.37 6.38
C ILE A 210 1.10 17.60 6.77
N GLY A 211 1.33 18.49 5.83
CA GLY A 211 2.07 19.74 6.07
C GLY A 211 3.58 19.55 6.23
N GLY A 212 4.18 20.17 7.25
CA GLY A 212 5.64 20.28 7.40
C GLY A 212 6.40 18.95 7.55
N HIS A 213 5.71 17.85 7.82
CA HIS A 213 6.31 16.51 7.93
C HIS A 213 6.35 15.76 6.58
N ALA A 214 5.70 16.29 5.54
CA ALA A 214 5.60 15.65 4.25
C ALA A 214 6.72 16.06 3.28
N THR A 215 7.25 15.06 2.58
CA THR A 215 8.04 15.22 1.35
C THR A 215 7.24 14.60 0.20
N LEU A 216 7.01 15.35 -0.88
CA LEU A 216 6.31 14.85 -2.06
C LEU A 216 7.31 14.50 -3.17
N ALA A 217 7.10 13.36 -3.82
CA ALA A 217 7.87 12.94 -4.99
C ALA A 217 6.93 12.41 -6.10
N ILE A 218 6.91 13.08 -7.25
CA ILE A 218 6.22 12.63 -8.46
C ILE A 218 7.26 12.01 -9.40
N VAL A 219 7.10 10.72 -9.69
CA VAL A 219 8.05 9.94 -10.48
C VAL A 219 7.64 9.94 -11.94
N GLY A 220 8.50 10.52 -12.80
CA GLY A 220 8.27 10.57 -14.24
C GLY A 220 8.31 9.19 -14.91
N GLY A 221 7.45 8.98 -15.92
CA GLY A 221 7.37 7.72 -16.67
C GLY A 221 6.92 6.53 -15.83
N ALA A 222 6.13 6.77 -14.79
CA ALA A 222 5.51 5.75 -13.97
C ALA A 222 4.00 6.03 -13.82
N GLY A 223 3.22 4.97 -13.87
CA GLY A 223 1.79 4.95 -13.53
C GLY A 223 1.57 4.58 -12.07
N HIS A 224 0.55 3.76 -11.82
CA HIS A 224 0.11 3.42 -10.46
C HIS A 224 1.13 2.56 -9.68
N THR A 225 1.84 1.68 -10.37
CA THR A 225 2.78 0.73 -9.75
C THR A 225 4.22 1.26 -9.75
N VAL A 226 4.42 2.47 -9.25
CA VAL A 226 5.68 3.25 -9.33
C VAL A 226 6.92 2.41 -9.04
N HIS A 227 6.91 1.62 -7.97
CA HIS A 227 8.03 0.80 -7.52
C HIS A 227 8.33 -0.42 -8.41
N LEU A 228 7.41 -0.78 -9.31
CA LEU A 228 7.56 -1.87 -10.28
C LEU A 228 7.78 -1.33 -11.71
N GLU A 229 7.31 -0.13 -12.01
CA GLU A 229 7.49 0.53 -13.30
C GLU A 229 8.83 1.27 -13.38
N GLN A 230 9.25 1.92 -12.29
CA GLN A 230 10.54 2.61 -12.16
C GLN A 230 11.32 2.09 -10.93
N PRO A 231 11.70 0.79 -10.91
CA PRO A 231 12.16 0.12 -9.70
C PRO A 231 13.47 0.70 -9.14
N GLN A 232 14.43 1.06 -10.01
CA GLN A 232 15.69 1.63 -9.54
C GLN A 232 15.50 3.03 -8.98
N LEU A 233 14.79 3.90 -9.72
CA LEU A 233 14.56 5.29 -9.30
C LEU A 233 13.79 5.34 -7.98
N THR A 234 12.77 4.49 -7.81
CA THR A 234 11.98 4.42 -6.58
C THR A 234 12.82 3.89 -5.40
N ALA A 235 13.65 2.88 -5.64
CA ALA A 235 14.54 2.34 -4.62
C ALA A 235 15.58 3.38 -4.16
N ASP A 236 16.21 4.08 -5.09
CA ASP A 236 17.19 5.11 -4.78
C ASP A 236 16.56 6.28 -4.00
N LEU A 237 15.36 6.72 -4.43
CA LEU A 237 14.60 7.76 -3.75
C LEU A 237 14.27 7.40 -2.30
N ILE A 238 13.69 6.21 -2.08
CA ILE A 238 13.31 5.77 -0.75
C ILE A 238 14.54 5.53 0.12
N SER A 239 15.58 4.87 -0.42
CA SER A 239 16.82 4.60 0.31
C SER A 239 17.52 5.89 0.75
N ALA A 240 17.63 6.88 -0.14
CA ALA A 240 18.20 8.19 0.19
C ALA A 240 17.38 8.94 1.25
N TRP A 241 16.05 8.81 1.22
CA TRP A 241 15.18 9.48 2.18
C TRP A 241 15.18 8.76 3.56
N LEU A 242 15.42 7.45 3.60
CA LEU A 242 15.53 6.68 4.85
C LEU A 242 16.89 6.82 5.53
N ALA A 243 17.95 7.13 4.78
CA ALA A 243 19.31 7.34 5.30
C ALA A 243 19.37 8.61 6.16
#